data_7b2e0a96dc79984d295dd0ccaf994343
#
_entry.id   7b2e0a96dc79984d295dd0ccaf994343
#
_cell.length_a   1.000
_cell.length_b   1.000
_cell.length_c   1.000
_cell.angle_alpha   90.00
_cell.angle_beta   90.00
_cell.angle_gamma   90.00
#
_symmetry.space_group_name_H-M   'P 1'
#
loop_
_entity.id
_entity.type
_entity.pdbx_description
1 polymer ?
#
loop_
_entity_poly.entity_id
_entity_poly.type
_entity_poly.pdbx_seq_one_letter_code
_entity_poly.pdbx_strand_id
1 'polypeptide(L)'
;MKNIELSRIFEQIAKILKIKEENPFKIRAYEKITLVLENLPIDIETIYHQGGLNNIPGVGTGIAKKIEEFLTTGKLEYYEKLKETIPSGVIELLDISEVGPKTAKLLYEELGVDNIEKLEKAVKEHRIKDLPGMGEKSETNILRGIELYKRRKERFLLGRALPLAEEMVESLSQLKETDKISFAGSLRRKKETIGDIDILITSQNPEKIMRTFTSLPQVREILAEGPTKSSIITKDDLHIDVRVVEPISFGAALQYFTGSKAHNIKLRELALKRGLKINEYGVFEVESGNRIAGEK
;
A
#
# COMPACT_ATOMS: atom_id res chain seq x y z
N MET A 1 -11.45 14.06 -2.09
CA MET A 1 -11.37 14.10 -0.61
C MET A 1 -10.00 14.65 -0.24
N LYS A 2 -9.99 15.77 0.42
CA LYS A 2 -8.78 16.53 0.79
C LYS A 2 -7.80 15.73 1.68
N ASN A 3 -8.31 14.81 2.51
CA ASN A 3 -7.47 13.92 3.33
C ASN A 3 -6.45 13.13 2.51
N ILE A 4 -6.89 12.50 1.40
CA ILE A 4 -6.02 11.66 0.56
C ILE A 4 -5.01 12.53 -0.20
N GLU A 5 -5.43 13.71 -0.64
CA GLU A 5 -4.55 14.63 -1.35
C GLU A 5 -3.42 15.15 -0.44
N LEU A 6 -3.78 15.60 0.76
CA LEU A 6 -2.83 16.02 1.79
C LEU A 6 -1.93 14.88 2.27
N SER A 7 -2.47 13.67 2.47
CA SER A 7 -1.65 12.52 2.88
C SER A 7 -0.57 12.23 1.86
N ARG A 8 -0.88 12.28 0.56
CA ARG A 8 0.11 12.10 -0.52
C ARG A 8 1.17 13.18 -0.51
N ILE A 9 0.78 14.45 -0.32
CA ILE A 9 1.74 15.56 -0.22
C ILE A 9 2.68 15.35 0.96
N PHE A 10 2.16 15.00 2.13
CA PHE A 10 3.00 14.78 3.32
C PHE A 10 3.87 13.53 3.20
N GLU A 11 3.39 12.48 2.54
CA GLU A 11 4.22 11.32 2.19
C GLU A 11 5.41 11.73 1.31
N GLN A 12 5.16 12.50 0.25
CA GLN A 12 6.22 13.01 -0.63
C GLN A 12 7.23 13.90 0.13
N ILE A 13 6.74 14.78 1.00
CA ILE A 13 7.61 15.57 1.88
C ILE A 13 8.49 14.67 2.73
N ALA A 14 7.93 13.64 3.37
CA ALA A 14 8.69 12.69 4.19
C ALA A 14 9.76 11.96 3.37
N LYS A 15 9.42 11.50 2.16
CA LYS A 15 10.36 10.85 1.22
C LYS A 15 11.53 11.78 0.85
N ILE A 16 11.24 13.03 0.46
CA ILE A 16 12.28 14.03 0.12
C ILE A 16 13.18 14.31 1.32
N LEU A 17 12.60 14.53 2.51
CA LEU A 17 13.37 14.79 3.72
C LEU A 17 14.27 13.62 4.11
N LYS A 18 13.84 12.37 3.88
CA LYS A 18 14.67 11.17 4.07
C LYS A 18 15.87 11.15 3.14
N ILE A 19 15.67 11.44 1.84
CA ILE A 19 16.75 11.49 0.85
C ILE A 19 17.76 12.59 1.22
N LYS A 20 17.26 13.72 1.73
CA LYS A 20 18.10 14.84 2.21
C LYS A 20 18.77 14.61 3.56
N GLU A 21 18.48 13.47 4.21
CA GLU A 21 18.98 13.13 5.55
C GLU A 21 18.65 14.21 6.59
N GLU A 22 17.48 14.84 6.44
CA GLU A 22 16.96 15.85 7.36
C GLU A 22 16.67 15.26 8.76
N ASN A 23 16.38 16.15 9.72
CA ASN A 23 16.11 15.79 11.12
C ASN A 23 15.07 14.65 11.22
N PRO A 24 15.41 13.50 11.85
CA PRO A 24 14.53 12.33 11.98
C PRO A 24 13.19 12.63 12.67
N PHE A 25 13.15 13.57 13.60
CA PHE A 25 11.90 13.95 14.27
C PHE A 25 10.94 14.65 13.30
N LYS A 26 11.49 15.49 12.41
CA LYS A 26 10.71 16.16 11.36
C LYS A 26 10.15 15.12 10.37
N ILE A 27 10.97 14.17 9.94
CA ILE A 27 10.55 13.07 9.04
C ILE A 27 9.41 12.28 9.68
N ARG A 28 9.58 11.82 10.93
CA ARG A 28 8.55 11.06 11.66
C ARG A 28 7.24 11.84 11.83
N ALA A 29 7.30 13.16 12.00
CA ALA A 29 6.08 13.98 12.08
C ALA A 29 5.28 13.93 10.78
N TYR A 30 5.94 14.01 9.62
CA TYR A 30 5.26 13.89 8.33
C TYR A 30 4.76 12.46 8.06
N GLU A 31 5.53 11.42 8.40
CA GLU A 31 5.07 10.03 8.29
C GLU A 31 3.83 9.77 9.15
N LYS A 32 3.86 10.25 10.40
CA LYS A 32 2.73 10.09 11.32
C LYS A 32 1.48 10.76 10.82
N ILE A 33 1.58 12.01 10.35
CA ILE A 33 0.40 12.74 9.85
C ILE A 33 -0.12 12.15 8.54
N THR A 34 0.73 11.60 7.68
CA THR A 34 0.32 10.85 6.49
C THR A 34 -0.64 9.72 6.87
N LEU A 35 -0.22 8.87 7.81
CA LEU A 35 -1.05 7.76 8.30
C LEU A 35 -2.34 8.22 8.97
N VAL A 36 -2.28 9.31 9.74
CA VAL A 36 -3.46 9.87 10.39
C VAL A 36 -4.46 10.35 9.36
N LEU A 37 -4.04 11.13 8.36
CA LEU A 37 -4.91 11.64 7.30
C LEU A 37 -5.50 10.53 6.44
N GLU A 38 -4.72 9.47 6.15
CA GLU A 38 -5.23 8.31 5.41
C GLU A 38 -6.36 7.58 6.11
N ASN A 39 -6.33 7.57 7.44
CA ASN A 39 -7.29 6.87 8.28
C ASN A 39 -8.31 7.80 8.93
N LEU A 40 -8.23 9.10 8.70
CA LEU A 40 -9.14 10.07 9.29
C LEU A 40 -10.56 9.86 8.76
N PRO A 41 -11.53 9.55 9.62
CA PRO A 41 -12.89 9.22 9.18
C PRO A 41 -13.72 10.45 8.78
N ILE A 42 -13.26 11.66 9.15
CA ILE A 42 -13.91 12.94 8.86
C ILE A 42 -13.05 13.71 7.85
N ASP A 43 -13.69 14.44 6.93
CA ASP A 43 -12.94 15.28 6.00
C ASP A 43 -12.18 16.37 6.76
N ILE A 44 -10.90 16.54 6.44
CA ILE A 44 -10.02 17.53 7.10
C ILE A 44 -10.54 18.95 6.95
N GLU A 45 -11.21 19.25 5.84
CA GLU A 45 -11.84 20.54 5.60
C GLU A 45 -12.98 20.82 6.59
N THR A 46 -13.77 19.80 6.92
CA THR A 46 -14.80 19.90 7.98
C THR A 46 -14.17 20.19 9.34
N ILE A 47 -13.09 19.51 9.70
CA ILE A 47 -12.39 19.73 10.96
C ILE A 47 -11.77 21.12 11.00
N TYR A 48 -11.22 21.61 9.88
CA TYR A 48 -10.68 22.96 9.77
C TYR A 48 -11.73 24.02 10.05
N HIS A 49 -12.89 23.94 9.41
CA HIS A 49 -14.00 24.88 9.64
C HIS A 49 -14.54 24.87 11.07
N GLN A 50 -14.35 23.78 11.80
CA GLN A 50 -14.68 23.67 13.23
C GLN A 50 -13.55 24.13 14.18
N GLY A 51 -12.42 24.62 13.63
CA GLY A 51 -11.25 25.02 14.44
C GLY A 51 -10.51 23.85 15.11
N GLY A 52 -10.78 22.62 14.67
CA GLY A 52 -10.34 21.39 15.33
C GLY A 52 -9.00 20.81 14.85
N LEU A 53 -8.23 21.47 13.99
CA LEU A 53 -6.98 20.90 13.44
C LEU A 53 -5.99 20.47 14.52
N ASN A 54 -5.81 21.26 15.57
CA ASN A 54 -4.87 20.95 16.65
C ASN A 54 -5.33 19.78 17.55
N ASN A 55 -6.59 19.36 17.44
CA ASN A 55 -7.13 18.22 18.18
C ASN A 55 -6.84 16.87 17.47
N ILE A 56 -6.32 16.92 16.25
CA ILE A 56 -5.96 15.71 15.50
C ILE A 56 -4.64 15.15 16.08
N PRO A 57 -4.60 13.86 16.48
CA PRO A 57 -3.39 13.25 17.02
C PRO A 57 -2.19 13.37 16.08
N GLY A 58 -1.14 14.05 16.50
CA GLY A 58 0.07 14.25 15.70
C GLY A 58 0.08 15.53 14.86
N VAL A 59 -0.96 16.34 14.91
CA VAL A 59 -0.99 17.69 14.32
C VAL A 59 -0.50 18.69 15.35
N GLY A 60 0.75 19.11 15.23
CA GLY A 60 1.28 20.28 15.93
C GLY A 60 1.03 21.57 15.12
N THR A 61 1.34 22.71 15.73
CA THR A 61 1.10 24.04 15.12
C THR A 61 1.70 24.21 13.73
N GLY A 62 2.88 23.63 13.48
CA GLY A 62 3.53 23.69 12.15
C GLY A 62 2.84 22.86 11.07
N ILE A 63 2.26 21.72 11.44
CA ILE A 63 1.46 20.90 10.52
C ILE A 63 0.09 21.52 10.30
N ALA A 64 -0.56 22.03 11.37
CA ALA A 64 -1.84 22.71 11.28
C ALA A 64 -1.80 23.87 10.28
N LYS A 65 -0.77 24.74 10.37
CA LYS A 65 -0.58 25.85 9.42
C LYS A 65 -0.44 25.38 7.95
N LYS A 66 0.25 24.27 7.72
CA LYS A 66 0.40 23.70 6.37
C LYS A 66 -0.90 23.11 5.84
N ILE A 67 -1.69 22.49 6.70
CA ILE A 67 -3.03 22.00 6.34
C ILE A 67 -3.93 23.19 5.97
N GLU A 68 -3.94 24.22 6.78
CA GLU A 68 -4.70 25.47 6.54
C GLU A 68 -4.27 26.13 5.24
N GLU A 69 -2.96 26.31 5.00
CA GLU A 69 -2.42 26.85 3.75
C GLU A 69 -2.94 26.07 2.54
N PHE A 70 -2.86 24.73 2.57
CA PHE A 70 -3.33 23.88 1.49
C PHE A 70 -4.85 23.98 1.29
N LEU A 71 -5.64 24.01 2.37
CA LEU A 71 -7.10 24.09 2.28
C LEU A 71 -7.57 25.45 1.72
N THR A 72 -6.85 26.53 2.01
CA THR A 72 -7.19 27.88 1.59
C THR A 72 -6.67 28.24 0.20
N THR A 73 -5.47 27.75 -0.16
CA THR A 73 -4.79 28.13 -1.40
C THR A 73 -4.77 27.02 -2.47
N GLY A 74 -5.07 25.77 -2.10
CA GLY A 74 -4.91 24.58 -2.93
C GLY A 74 -3.45 24.16 -3.17
N LYS A 75 -2.48 24.83 -2.55
CA LYS A 75 -1.04 24.56 -2.69
C LYS A 75 -0.34 24.60 -1.35
N LEU A 76 0.82 23.96 -1.26
CA LEU A 76 1.71 24.00 -0.11
C LEU A 76 3.09 24.49 -0.56
N GLU A 77 3.41 25.74 -0.30
CA GLU A 77 4.64 26.39 -0.75
C GLU A 77 5.91 25.62 -0.30
N TYR A 78 5.87 25.10 0.93
CA TYR A 78 6.96 24.28 1.44
C TYR A 78 7.20 23.03 0.59
N TYR A 79 6.14 22.36 0.13
CA TYR A 79 6.27 21.19 -0.74
C TYR A 79 6.76 21.58 -2.14
N GLU A 80 6.28 22.68 -2.71
CA GLU A 80 6.74 23.16 -4.01
C GLU A 80 8.25 23.44 -3.99
N LYS A 81 8.74 24.15 -2.96
CA LYS A 81 10.18 24.40 -2.78
C LYS A 81 10.99 23.10 -2.59
N LEU A 82 10.44 22.11 -1.89
CA LEU A 82 11.12 20.83 -1.72
C LEU A 82 11.26 20.05 -3.04
N LYS A 83 10.23 20.07 -3.89
CA LYS A 83 10.28 19.41 -5.20
C LYS A 83 11.38 19.93 -6.11
N GLU A 84 11.73 21.20 -5.98
CA GLU A 84 12.83 21.81 -6.74
C GLU A 84 14.21 21.29 -6.33
N THR A 85 14.32 20.70 -5.12
CA THR A 85 15.63 20.26 -4.57
C THR A 85 16.02 18.85 -4.98
N ILE A 86 15.07 18.01 -5.40
CA ILE A 86 15.31 16.61 -5.79
C ILE A 86 14.38 16.27 -6.96
N PRO A 87 14.89 15.72 -8.07
CA PRO A 87 14.06 15.27 -9.18
C PRO A 87 13.02 14.24 -8.72
N SER A 88 11.81 14.33 -9.25
CA SER A 88 10.71 13.45 -8.89
C SER A 88 11.02 11.96 -9.12
N GLY A 89 11.81 11.65 -10.15
CA GLY A 89 12.22 10.28 -10.42
C GLY A 89 13.15 9.70 -9.36
N VAL A 90 13.97 10.52 -8.67
CA VAL A 90 14.77 10.04 -7.52
C VAL A 90 13.87 9.62 -6.36
N ILE A 91 12.75 10.33 -6.16
CA ILE A 91 11.75 9.96 -5.15
C ILE A 91 11.07 8.63 -5.52
N GLU A 92 10.82 8.40 -6.81
CA GLU A 92 10.24 7.17 -7.34
C GLU A 92 11.16 5.95 -7.12
N LEU A 93 12.48 6.14 -7.08
CA LEU A 93 13.43 5.07 -6.76
C LEU A 93 13.15 4.42 -5.39
N LEU A 94 12.57 5.16 -4.43
CA LEU A 94 12.21 4.61 -3.11
C LEU A 94 11.09 3.55 -3.16
N ASP A 95 10.39 3.44 -4.27
CA ASP A 95 9.35 2.43 -4.47
C ASP A 95 9.95 1.08 -4.96
N ILE A 96 11.26 1.07 -5.28
CA ILE A 96 12.02 -0.13 -5.64
C ILE A 96 12.50 -0.83 -4.36
N SER A 97 12.24 -2.12 -4.23
CA SER A 97 12.80 -2.92 -3.14
C SER A 97 14.33 -2.81 -3.12
N GLU A 98 14.93 -2.72 -1.93
CA GLU A 98 16.37 -2.55 -1.70
C GLU A 98 16.93 -1.15 -2.01
N VAL A 99 16.12 -0.22 -2.56
CA VAL A 99 16.52 1.18 -2.72
C VAL A 99 15.97 2.02 -1.59
N GLY A 100 16.72 2.14 -0.51
CA GLY A 100 16.42 3.05 0.59
C GLY A 100 16.81 4.51 0.29
N PRO A 101 16.45 5.48 1.17
CA PRO A 101 16.76 6.89 0.96
C PRO A 101 18.24 7.19 0.76
N LYS A 102 19.12 6.55 1.52
CA LYS A 102 20.59 6.70 1.38
C LYS A 102 21.08 6.15 0.05
N THR A 103 20.53 4.99 -0.35
CA THR A 103 20.86 4.37 -1.64
C THR A 103 20.39 5.27 -2.79
N ALA A 104 19.15 5.79 -2.73
CA ALA A 104 18.63 6.69 -3.77
C ALA A 104 19.46 7.96 -3.88
N LYS A 105 19.90 8.54 -2.76
CA LYS A 105 20.80 9.70 -2.73
C LYS A 105 22.14 9.37 -3.40
N LEU A 106 22.78 8.27 -2.98
CA LEU A 106 24.08 7.82 -3.51
C LEU A 106 24.00 7.57 -5.03
N LEU A 107 22.95 6.88 -5.50
CA LEU A 107 22.72 6.62 -6.92
C LEU A 107 22.56 7.91 -7.73
N TYR A 108 21.89 8.91 -7.16
CA TYR A 108 21.69 10.19 -7.81
C TYR A 108 22.99 11.02 -7.85
N GLU A 109 23.69 11.14 -6.71
CA GLU A 109 24.90 11.97 -6.58
C GLU A 109 26.08 11.39 -7.36
N GLU A 110 26.33 10.06 -7.30
CA GLU A 110 27.50 9.42 -7.90
C GLU A 110 27.29 8.99 -9.36
N LEU A 111 26.08 8.56 -9.73
CA LEU A 111 25.80 8.01 -11.05
C LEU A 111 24.83 8.85 -11.89
N GLY A 112 24.27 9.94 -11.34
CA GLY A 112 23.26 10.75 -12.02
C GLY A 112 21.95 10.01 -12.29
N VAL A 113 21.64 8.98 -11.48
CA VAL A 113 20.42 8.18 -11.60
C VAL A 113 19.25 8.96 -11.03
N ASP A 114 18.43 9.53 -11.88
CA ASP A 114 17.28 10.38 -11.54
C ASP A 114 15.92 9.75 -11.91
N ASN A 115 15.92 8.52 -12.44
CA ASN A 115 14.72 7.76 -12.79
C ASN A 115 15.02 6.24 -12.85
N ILE A 116 13.96 5.43 -13.01
CA ILE A 116 14.07 3.96 -12.99
C ILE A 116 14.78 3.42 -14.22
N GLU A 117 14.64 4.06 -15.38
CA GLU A 117 15.31 3.65 -16.63
C GLU A 117 16.82 3.80 -16.50
N LYS A 118 17.29 4.93 -15.92
CA LYS A 118 18.73 5.12 -15.64
C LYS A 118 19.23 4.16 -14.57
N LEU A 119 18.41 3.83 -13.55
CA LEU A 119 18.75 2.81 -12.55
C LEU A 119 18.96 1.45 -13.21
N GLU A 120 18.02 1.02 -14.04
CA GLU A 120 18.12 -0.25 -14.76
C GLU A 120 19.36 -0.31 -15.65
N LYS A 121 19.65 0.80 -16.35
CA LYS A 121 20.86 0.91 -17.16
C LYS A 121 22.13 0.79 -16.31
N ALA A 122 22.20 1.49 -15.18
CA ALA A 122 23.34 1.42 -14.27
C ALA A 122 23.58 0.01 -13.71
N VAL A 123 22.50 -0.74 -13.41
CA VAL A 123 22.56 -2.15 -13.00
C VAL A 123 23.13 -3.02 -14.14
N LYS A 124 22.58 -2.90 -15.36
CA LYS A 124 23.03 -3.68 -16.54
C LYS A 124 24.49 -3.39 -16.94
N GLU A 125 24.97 -2.19 -16.67
CA GLU A 125 26.35 -1.77 -16.88
C GLU A 125 27.28 -2.11 -15.71
N HIS A 126 26.77 -2.80 -14.67
CA HIS A 126 27.52 -3.20 -13.46
C HIS A 126 28.18 -2.03 -12.72
N ARG A 127 27.58 -0.84 -12.75
CA ARG A 127 28.11 0.38 -12.13
C ARG A 127 27.73 0.53 -10.66
N ILE A 128 26.73 -0.22 -10.20
CA ILE A 128 26.21 -0.09 -8.82
C ILE A 128 27.11 -0.83 -7.83
N LYS A 129 27.67 -1.98 -8.21
CA LYS A 129 28.55 -2.78 -7.36
C LYS A 129 29.80 -2.04 -6.87
N ASP A 130 30.24 -1.04 -7.64
CA ASP A 130 31.44 -0.27 -7.35
C ASP A 130 31.21 0.93 -6.41
N LEU A 131 29.93 1.18 -6.05
CA LEU A 131 29.56 2.25 -5.13
C LEU A 131 29.89 1.90 -3.67
N PRO A 132 30.21 2.90 -2.81
CA PRO A 132 30.49 2.69 -1.40
C PRO A 132 29.35 1.93 -0.68
N GLY A 133 29.67 0.83 -0.04
CA GLY A 133 28.71 -0.02 0.70
C GLY A 133 27.81 -0.87 -0.17
N MET A 134 28.03 -0.91 -1.48
CA MET A 134 27.35 -1.77 -2.44
C MET A 134 28.24 -2.91 -2.90
N GLY A 135 27.65 -3.96 -3.49
CA GLY A 135 28.35 -5.10 -4.06
C GLY A 135 27.44 -5.83 -5.04
N GLU A 136 27.91 -6.93 -5.61
CA GLU A 136 27.18 -7.75 -6.59
C GLU A 136 25.82 -8.19 -6.08
N LYS A 137 25.70 -8.53 -4.78
CA LYS A 137 24.44 -8.91 -4.16
C LYS A 137 23.44 -7.75 -4.15
N SER A 138 23.89 -6.52 -3.84
CA SER A 138 23.05 -5.32 -3.83
C SER A 138 22.53 -5.03 -5.24
N GLU A 139 23.41 -5.12 -6.23
CA GLU A 139 23.09 -4.92 -7.64
C GLU A 139 22.04 -5.93 -8.13
N THR A 140 22.23 -7.22 -7.82
CA THR A 140 21.27 -8.27 -8.15
C THR A 140 19.89 -8.04 -7.48
N ASN A 141 19.88 -7.63 -6.22
CA ASN A 141 18.65 -7.34 -5.49
C ASN A 141 17.92 -6.12 -6.06
N ILE A 142 18.66 -5.07 -6.45
CA ILE A 142 18.07 -3.90 -7.08
C ILE A 142 17.49 -4.26 -8.45
N LEU A 143 18.15 -5.09 -9.25
CA LEU A 143 17.62 -5.57 -10.52
C LEU A 143 16.29 -6.29 -10.33
N ARG A 144 16.25 -7.23 -9.36
CA ARG A 144 14.99 -7.92 -9.00
C ARG A 144 13.91 -6.93 -8.53
N GLY A 145 14.29 -5.93 -7.74
CA GLY A 145 13.37 -4.87 -7.29
C GLY A 145 12.78 -4.06 -8.46
N ILE A 146 13.59 -3.73 -9.47
CA ILE A 146 13.12 -3.04 -10.69
C ILE A 146 12.12 -3.91 -11.46
N GLU A 147 12.42 -5.19 -11.64
CA GLU A 147 11.51 -6.12 -12.32
C GLU A 147 10.16 -6.21 -11.60
N LEU A 148 10.18 -6.38 -10.27
CA LEU A 148 8.96 -6.42 -9.46
C LEU A 148 8.17 -5.11 -9.53
N TYR A 149 8.87 -3.95 -9.52
CA TYR A 149 8.23 -2.64 -9.65
C TYR A 149 7.53 -2.48 -11.01
N LYS A 150 8.21 -2.84 -12.11
CA LYS A 150 7.64 -2.78 -13.46
C LYS A 150 6.39 -3.65 -13.56
N ARG A 151 6.45 -4.89 -13.04
CA ARG A 151 5.31 -5.81 -12.99
C ARG A 151 4.13 -5.26 -12.18
N ARG A 152 4.39 -4.60 -11.04
CA ARG A 152 3.34 -3.96 -10.24
C ARG A 152 2.63 -2.81 -10.95
N LYS A 153 3.32 -2.10 -11.85
CA LYS A 153 2.72 -1.04 -12.69
C LYS A 153 1.93 -1.60 -13.87
N GLU A 154 2.22 -2.82 -14.31
CA GLU A 154 1.43 -3.48 -15.35
C GLU A 154 0.03 -3.78 -14.83
N ARG A 155 -0.94 -3.36 -15.61
CA ARG A 155 -2.35 -3.65 -15.32
C ARG A 155 -2.89 -4.55 -16.41
N PHE A 156 -3.58 -5.60 -15.99
CA PHE A 156 -4.15 -6.61 -16.85
C PHE A 156 -5.62 -6.30 -17.14
N LEU A 157 -6.07 -6.53 -18.33
CA LEU A 157 -7.50 -6.46 -18.64
C LEU A 157 -8.28 -7.49 -17.81
N LEU A 158 -9.48 -7.12 -17.38
CA LEU A 158 -10.36 -8.01 -16.60
C LEU A 158 -10.55 -9.36 -17.28
N GLY A 159 -10.75 -9.36 -18.61
CA GLY A 159 -10.91 -10.60 -19.40
C GLY A 159 -9.72 -11.54 -19.38
N ARG A 160 -8.51 -11.06 -19.03
CA ARG A 160 -7.32 -11.90 -18.83
C ARG A 160 -7.15 -12.32 -17.36
N ALA A 161 -7.42 -11.40 -16.42
CA ALA A 161 -7.22 -11.66 -15.01
C ALA A 161 -8.31 -12.57 -14.40
N LEU A 162 -9.56 -12.44 -14.83
CA LEU A 162 -10.69 -13.16 -14.26
C LEU A 162 -10.60 -14.68 -14.44
N PRO A 163 -10.35 -15.24 -15.67
CA PRO A 163 -10.25 -16.69 -15.83
C PRO A 163 -9.16 -17.32 -14.96
N LEU A 164 -8.00 -16.69 -14.85
CA LEU A 164 -6.92 -17.17 -14.00
C LEU A 164 -7.30 -17.15 -12.52
N ALA A 165 -7.97 -16.08 -12.07
CA ALA A 165 -8.46 -15.99 -10.70
C ALA A 165 -9.52 -17.05 -10.39
N GLU A 166 -10.43 -17.34 -11.33
CA GLU A 166 -11.45 -18.39 -11.23
C GLU A 166 -10.81 -19.77 -11.11
N GLU A 167 -9.81 -20.10 -11.94
CA GLU A 167 -9.07 -21.35 -11.87
C GLU A 167 -8.38 -21.54 -10.50
N MET A 168 -7.76 -20.49 -9.95
CA MET A 168 -7.15 -20.55 -8.64
C MET A 168 -8.17 -20.71 -7.51
N VAL A 169 -9.27 -19.98 -7.58
CA VAL A 169 -10.38 -20.12 -6.61
C VAL A 169 -10.97 -21.52 -6.68
N GLU A 170 -11.19 -22.08 -7.87
CA GLU A 170 -11.67 -23.44 -8.05
C GLU A 170 -10.72 -24.45 -7.39
N SER A 171 -9.43 -24.37 -7.68
CA SER A 171 -8.41 -25.25 -7.09
C SER A 171 -8.38 -25.20 -5.56
N LEU A 172 -8.49 -23.99 -4.97
CA LEU A 172 -8.49 -23.82 -3.53
C LEU A 172 -9.84 -24.18 -2.88
N SER A 173 -10.95 -24.06 -3.60
CA SER A 173 -12.28 -24.41 -3.11
C SER A 173 -12.50 -25.92 -2.94
N GLN A 174 -11.74 -26.73 -3.70
CA GLN A 174 -11.78 -28.19 -3.61
C GLN A 174 -11.11 -28.74 -2.33
N LEU A 175 -10.35 -27.92 -1.63
CA LEU A 175 -9.74 -28.32 -0.37
C LEU A 175 -10.80 -28.45 0.72
N LYS A 176 -10.78 -29.56 1.45
CA LYS A 176 -11.68 -29.80 2.59
C LYS A 176 -11.56 -28.73 3.69
N GLU A 177 -10.40 -28.11 3.75
CA GLU A 177 -10.07 -27.05 4.71
C GLU A 177 -10.62 -25.68 4.30
N THR A 178 -11.09 -25.50 3.08
CA THR A 178 -11.72 -24.26 2.61
C THR A 178 -13.18 -24.26 3.00
N ASP A 179 -13.59 -23.32 3.85
CA ASP A 179 -14.98 -23.13 4.26
C ASP A 179 -15.70 -22.10 3.35
N LYS A 180 -15.14 -20.88 3.23
CA LYS A 180 -15.60 -19.84 2.31
C LYS A 180 -14.43 -19.30 1.51
N ILE A 181 -14.66 -18.99 0.24
CA ILE A 181 -13.67 -18.36 -0.64
C ILE A 181 -14.33 -17.31 -1.52
N SER A 182 -13.67 -16.18 -1.72
CA SER A 182 -14.15 -15.12 -2.62
C SER A 182 -13.03 -14.22 -3.12
N PHE A 183 -13.21 -13.69 -4.31
CA PHE A 183 -12.41 -12.56 -4.77
C PHE A 183 -12.67 -11.33 -3.91
N ALA A 184 -11.67 -10.46 -3.84
CA ALA A 184 -11.76 -9.12 -3.27
C ALA A 184 -11.20 -8.08 -4.26
N GLY A 185 -10.78 -6.93 -3.79
CA GLY A 185 -10.09 -5.91 -4.55
C GLY A 185 -10.79 -5.40 -5.80
N SER A 186 -9.99 -4.98 -6.75
CA SER A 186 -10.46 -4.44 -8.03
C SER A 186 -11.16 -5.50 -8.89
N LEU A 187 -10.78 -6.76 -8.76
CA LEU A 187 -11.39 -7.88 -9.48
C LEU A 187 -12.86 -8.07 -9.08
N ARG A 188 -13.17 -8.09 -7.78
CA ARG A 188 -14.56 -8.19 -7.29
C ARG A 188 -15.41 -7.00 -7.74
N ARG A 189 -14.82 -5.80 -7.84
CA ARG A 189 -15.50 -4.60 -8.35
C ARG A 189 -15.63 -4.58 -9.87
N LYS A 190 -15.16 -5.62 -10.57
CA LYS A 190 -15.18 -5.75 -12.04
C LYS A 190 -14.60 -4.51 -12.75
N LYS A 191 -13.43 -4.04 -12.28
CA LYS A 191 -12.72 -2.96 -12.96
C LYS A 191 -12.19 -3.43 -14.31
N GLU A 192 -12.17 -2.55 -15.30
CA GLU A 192 -11.67 -2.87 -16.66
C GLU A 192 -10.23 -3.37 -16.65
N THR A 193 -9.43 -2.83 -15.72
CA THR A 193 -8.04 -3.23 -15.51
C THR A 193 -7.78 -3.61 -14.07
N ILE A 194 -7.00 -4.67 -13.87
CA ILE A 194 -6.64 -5.29 -12.59
C ILE A 194 -5.13 -5.14 -12.40
N GLY A 195 -4.69 -4.66 -11.25
CA GLY A 195 -3.25 -4.58 -10.88
C GLY A 195 -2.80 -5.83 -10.14
N ASP A 196 -3.65 -6.33 -9.27
CA ASP A 196 -3.44 -7.49 -8.42
C ASP A 196 -4.76 -8.24 -8.21
N ILE A 197 -4.67 -9.51 -7.83
CA ILE A 197 -5.81 -10.35 -7.50
C ILE A 197 -5.76 -10.62 -6.00
N ASP A 198 -6.79 -10.17 -5.28
CA ASP A 198 -6.99 -10.49 -3.88
C ASP A 198 -7.98 -11.65 -3.75
N ILE A 199 -7.61 -12.71 -3.03
CA ILE A 199 -8.48 -13.84 -2.67
C ILE A 199 -8.57 -13.94 -1.16
N LEU A 200 -9.79 -13.98 -0.67
CA LEU A 200 -10.10 -14.11 0.75
C LEU A 200 -10.70 -15.49 1.02
N ILE A 201 -10.19 -16.17 2.04
CA ILE A 201 -10.58 -17.54 2.41
C ILE A 201 -10.87 -17.59 3.90
N THR A 202 -11.82 -18.44 4.32
CA THR A 202 -11.94 -18.91 5.70
C THR A 202 -11.51 -20.37 5.79
N SER A 203 -10.74 -20.71 6.84
CA SER A 203 -10.22 -22.05 7.04
C SER A 203 -9.87 -22.29 8.51
N GLN A 204 -10.06 -23.52 8.96
CA GLN A 204 -9.56 -24.01 10.26
C GLN A 204 -8.08 -24.46 10.16
N ASN A 205 -7.55 -24.61 8.95
CA ASN A 205 -6.14 -24.97 8.72
C ASN A 205 -5.51 -24.03 7.68
N PRO A 206 -5.20 -22.79 8.07
CA PRO A 206 -4.63 -21.79 7.16
C PRO A 206 -3.32 -22.23 6.51
N GLU A 207 -2.45 -22.90 7.25
CA GLU A 207 -1.14 -23.33 6.75
C GLU A 207 -1.26 -24.27 5.54
N LYS A 208 -2.25 -25.19 5.57
CA LYS A 208 -2.47 -26.08 4.43
C LYS A 208 -2.96 -25.32 3.20
N ILE A 209 -3.83 -24.34 3.39
CA ILE A 209 -4.27 -23.44 2.32
C ILE A 209 -3.06 -22.72 1.71
N MET A 210 -2.18 -22.13 2.55
CA MET A 210 -1.02 -21.39 2.08
C MET A 210 -0.05 -22.28 1.31
N ARG A 211 0.28 -23.46 1.84
CA ARG A 211 1.16 -24.43 1.15
C ARG A 211 0.58 -24.90 -0.18
N THR A 212 -0.74 -25.18 -0.25
CA THR A 212 -1.37 -25.57 -1.49
C THR A 212 -1.32 -24.43 -2.49
N PHE A 213 -1.68 -23.21 -2.07
CA PHE A 213 -1.64 -22.02 -2.92
C PHE A 213 -0.25 -21.77 -3.52
N THR A 214 0.81 -21.82 -2.71
CA THR A 214 2.19 -21.58 -3.16
C THR A 214 2.74 -22.71 -4.03
N SER A 215 2.11 -23.89 -4.01
CA SER A 215 2.51 -25.06 -4.86
C SER A 215 1.65 -25.25 -6.10
N LEU A 216 0.69 -24.39 -6.39
CA LEU A 216 -0.15 -24.49 -7.60
C LEU A 216 0.68 -24.39 -8.88
N PRO A 217 0.30 -25.12 -9.95
CA PRO A 217 1.07 -25.15 -11.21
C PRO A 217 1.23 -23.78 -11.88
N GLN A 218 0.31 -22.84 -11.61
CA GLN A 218 0.33 -21.49 -12.15
C GLN A 218 1.40 -20.61 -11.50
N VAL A 219 1.93 -20.99 -10.33
CA VAL A 219 2.94 -20.22 -9.59
C VAL A 219 4.27 -20.26 -10.33
N ARG A 220 4.83 -19.07 -10.55
CA ARG A 220 6.20 -18.89 -11.04
C ARG A 220 7.15 -18.52 -9.92
N GLU A 221 6.72 -17.61 -9.03
CA GLU A 221 7.53 -17.07 -7.96
C GLU A 221 6.71 -16.84 -6.69
N ILE A 222 7.26 -17.21 -5.54
CA ILE A 222 6.68 -16.92 -4.23
C ILE A 222 7.34 -15.63 -3.73
N LEU A 223 6.54 -14.58 -3.54
CA LEU A 223 7.02 -13.29 -3.01
C LEU A 223 7.05 -13.28 -1.48
N ALA A 224 6.04 -13.89 -0.88
CA ALA A 224 5.92 -14.03 0.57
C ALA A 224 5.08 -15.27 0.90
N GLU A 225 5.48 -16.00 1.93
CA GLU A 225 4.73 -17.12 2.48
C GLU A 225 4.65 -16.96 3.99
N GLY A 226 3.43 -16.86 4.51
CA GLY A 226 3.12 -16.75 5.91
C GLY A 226 1.93 -17.63 6.29
N PRO A 227 1.66 -17.81 7.59
CA PRO A 227 0.62 -18.74 8.05
C PRO A 227 -0.80 -18.38 7.61
N THR A 228 -1.09 -17.09 7.41
CA THR A 228 -2.42 -16.59 7.05
C THR A 228 -2.43 -15.64 5.86
N LYS A 229 -1.27 -15.33 5.31
CA LYS A 229 -1.11 -14.52 4.09
C LYS A 229 0.05 -15.04 3.26
N SER A 230 -0.17 -15.24 1.97
CA SER A 230 0.87 -15.53 0.98
C SER A 230 0.64 -14.72 -0.28
N SER A 231 1.74 -14.41 -0.96
CA SER A 231 1.77 -13.60 -2.18
C SER A 231 2.63 -14.29 -3.23
N ILE A 232 2.13 -14.38 -4.44
CA ILE A 232 2.83 -15.02 -5.57
C ILE A 232 2.80 -14.17 -6.82
N ILE A 233 3.69 -14.51 -7.76
CA ILE A 233 3.58 -14.13 -9.16
C ILE A 233 3.26 -15.39 -9.97
N THR A 234 2.26 -15.31 -10.83
CA THR A 234 1.90 -16.38 -11.74
C THR A 234 2.82 -16.42 -12.96
N LYS A 235 2.75 -17.50 -13.75
CA LYS A 235 3.44 -17.62 -15.05
C LYS A 235 3.04 -16.54 -16.05
N ASP A 236 1.83 -15.99 -15.89
CA ASP A 236 1.28 -14.89 -16.69
C ASP A 236 1.60 -13.50 -16.13
N ASP A 237 2.55 -13.38 -15.20
CA ASP A 237 2.99 -12.14 -14.56
C ASP A 237 1.97 -11.48 -13.61
N LEU A 238 0.82 -12.10 -13.33
CA LEU A 238 -0.17 -11.59 -12.41
C LEU A 238 0.25 -11.79 -10.95
N HIS A 239 0.13 -10.74 -10.16
CA HIS A 239 0.31 -10.78 -8.71
C HIS A 239 -0.97 -11.25 -8.03
N ILE A 240 -0.87 -12.26 -7.18
CA ILE A 240 -2.01 -12.80 -6.43
C ILE A 240 -1.69 -12.85 -4.95
N ASP A 241 -2.54 -12.24 -4.14
CA ASP A 241 -2.53 -12.29 -2.69
C ASP A 241 -3.67 -13.20 -2.20
N VAL A 242 -3.34 -14.21 -1.42
CA VAL A 242 -4.31 -15.01 -0.67
C VAL A 242 -4.22 -14.67 0.81
N ARG A 243 -5.37 -14.47 1.41
CA ARG A 243 -5.48 -14.20 2.84
C ARG A 243 -6.54 -15.10 3.48
N VAL A 244 -6.16 -15.78 4.56
CA VAL A 244 -7.10 -16.54 5.40
C VAL A 244 -7.50 -15.69 6.59
N VAL A 245 -8.79 -15.63 6.85
CA VAL A 245 -9.40 -14.91 7.96
C VAL A 245 -10.30 -15.84 8.76
N GLU A 246 -10.58 -15.48 10.00
CA GLU A 246 -11.55 -16.20 10.82
C GLU A 246 -12.96 -16.14 10.22
N PRO A 247 -13.75 -17.22 10.29
CA PRO A 247 -15.12 -17.25 9.74
C PRO A 247 -15.98 -16.08 10.20
N ILE A 248 -15.90 -15.73 11.48
CA ILE A 248 -16.66 -14.63 12.09
C ILE A 248 -16.27 -13.25 11.55
N SER A 249 -15.11 -13.12 10.89
CA SER A 249 -14.61 -11.86 10.28
C SER A 249 -14.87 -11.78 8.78
N PHE A 250 -15.33 -12.86 8.14
CA PHE A 250 -15.35 -12.98 6.67
C PHE A 250 -16.08 -11.84 5.98
N GLY A 251 -17.29 -11.49 6.43
CA GLY A 251 -18.08 -10.42 5.81
C GLY A 251 -17.41 -9.04 5.92
N ALA A 252 -16.88 -8.73 7.11
CA ALA A 252 -16.16 -7.47 7.34
C ALA A 252 -14.86 -7.41 6.54
N ALA A 253 -14.09 -8.50 6.51
CA ALA A 253 -12.88 -8.60 5.70
C ALA A 253 -13.19 -8.49 4.21
N LEU A 254 -14.23 -9.17 3.74
CA LEU A 254 -14.64 -9.11 2.33
C LEU A 254 -15.05 -7.69 1.92
N GLN A 255 -15.79 -6.97 2.75
CA GLN A 255 -16.12 -5.56 2.53
C GLN A 255 -14.84 -4.71 2.50
N TYR A 256 -13.96 -4.87 3.50
CA TYR A 256 -12.74 -4.09 3.65
C TYR A 256 -11.78 -4.29 2.46
N PHE A 257 -11.45 -5.54 2.11
CA PHE A 257 -10.55 -5.86 1.01
C PHE A 257 -11.19 -5.63 -0.37
N THR A 258 -12.51 -5.69 -0.49
CA THR A 258 -13.20 -5.26 -1.73
C THR A 258 -12.95 -3.78 -2.00
N GLY A 259 -12.93 -2.94 -0.97
CA GLY A 259 -12.68 -1.49 -1.11
C GLY A 259 -13.80 -0.77 -1.89
N SER A 260 -13.51 0.32 -2.56
CA SER A 260 -12.17 0.93 -2.75
C SER A 260 -11.68 1.63 -1.47
N LYS A 261 -10.42 2.09 -1.45
CA LYS A 261 -9.90 2.90 -0.33
C LYS A 261 -10.84 4.07 0.00
N ALA A 262 -11.31 4.81 -1.01
CA ALA A 262 -12.24 5.91 -0.84
C ALA A 262 -13.61 5.46 -0.26
N HIS A 263 -14.14 4.31 -0.71
CA HIS A 263 -15.34 3.72 -0.15
C HIS A 263 -15.16 3.36 1.33
N ASN A 264 -14.07 2.70 1.68
CA ASN A 264 -13.78 2.31 3.06
C ASN A 264 -13.62 3.52 4.00
N ILE A 265 -13.00 4.61 3.53
CA ILE A 265 -12.90 5.85 4.30
C ILE A 265 -14.31 6.41 4.56
N LYS A 266 -15.14 6.51 3.51
CA LYS A 266 -16.51 7.02 3.66
C LYS A 266 -17.38 6.16 4.57
N LEU A 267 -17.24 4.83 4.46
CA LEU A 267 -17.98 3.90 5.32
C LEU A 267 -17.54 4.04 6.79
N ARG A 268 -16.24 4.18 7.06
CA ARG A 268 -15.73 4.42 8.42
C ARG A 268 -16.23 5.76 9.00
N GLU A 269 -16.29 6.80 8.18
CA GLU A 269 -16.87 8.10 8.58
C GLU A 269 -18.34 7.96 9.00
N LEU A 270 -19.14 7.24 8.20
CA LEU A 270 -20.55 6.99 8.51
C LEU A 270 -20.74 6.15 9.77
N ALA A 271 -19.89 5.14 9.96
CA ALA A 271 -19.90 4.32 11.16
C ALA A 271 -19.58 5.13 12.42
N LEU A 272 -18.53 5.97 12.36
CA LEU A 272 -18.14 6.81 13.48
C LEU A 272 -19.24 7.78 13.92
N LYS A 273 -19.99 8.37 12.96
CA LYS A 273 -21.18 9.21 13.26
C LYS A 273 -22.29 8.47 14.02
N ARG A 274 -22.23 7.13 14.00
CA ARG A 274 -23.17 6.25 14.72
C ARG A 274 -22.56 5.59 15.95
N GLY A 275 -21.41 6.07 16.42
CA GLY A 275 -20.69 5.48 17.55
C GLY A 275 -20.05 4.13 17.25
N LEU A 276 -19.82 3.80 15.97
CA LEU A 276 -19.29 2.52 15.50
C LEU A 276 -17.91 2.67 14.87
N LYS A 277 -17.08 1.63 15.01
CA LYS A 277 -15.78 1.47 14.33
C LYS A 277 -15.82 0.25 13.42
N ILE A 278 -15.37 0.40 12.17
CA ILE A 278 -15.33 -0.70 11.18
C ILE A 278 -13.87 -0.95 10.76
N ASN A 279 -13.49 -2.21 10.74
CA ASN A 279 -12.23 -2.69 10.17
C ASN A 279 -12.42 -4.08 9.52
N GLU A 280 -11.33 -4.72 9.08
CA GLU A 280 -11.35 -6.06 8.48
C GLU A 280 -11.80 -7.17 9.43
N TYR A 281 -11.79 -6.93 10.72
CA TYR A 281 -12.22 -7.92 11.73
C TYR A 281 -13.69 -7.82 12.07
N GLY A 282 -14.33 -6.66 11.87
CA GLY A 282 -15.75 -6.50 12.24
C GLY A 282 -16.18 -5.05 12.40
N VAL A 283 -17.38 -4.93 12.92
CA VAL A 283 -18.00 -3.69 13.39
C VAL A 283 -18.01 -3.71 14.92
N PHE A 284 -17.56 -2.64 15.54
CA PHE A 284 -17.38 -2.51 16.98
C PHE A 284 -18.06 -1.25 17.48
N GLU A 285 -18.60 -1.28 18.67
CA GLU A 285 -19.01 -0.07 19.40
C GLU A 285 -17.77 0.69 19.86
N VAL A 286 -17.77 2.02 19.69
CA VAL A 286 -16.64 2.85 20.09
C VAL A 286 -16.48 2.91 21.61
N GLU A 287 -17.60 2.99 22.36
CA GLU A 287 -17.59 3.14 23.80
C GLU A 287 -17.18 1.85 24.53
N SER A 288 -17.78 0.74 24.16
CA SER A 288 -17.55 -0.55 24.82
C SER A 288 -16.41 -1.38 24.24
N GLY A 289 -16.02 -1.09 22.99
CA GLY A 289 -15.12 -1.92 22.21
C GLY A 289 -15.70 -3.26 21.77
N ASN A 290 -16.97 -3.53 22.09
CA ASN A 290 -17.63 -4.78 21.78
C ASN A 290 -17.87 -4.94 20.28
N ARG A 291 -17.61 -6.13 19.78
CA ARG A 291 -17.92 -6.50 18.40
C ARG A 291 -19.41 -6.77 18.26
N ILE A 292 -20.07 -6.08 17.35
CA ILE A 292 -21.50 -6.21 17.10
C ILE A 292 -21.84 -6.92 15.78
N ALA A 293 -20.91 -6.94 14.82
CA ALA A 293 -21.07 -7.64 13.55
C ALA A 293 -19.71 -7.95 12.91
N GLY A 294 -19.65 -8.94 12.01
CA GLY A 294 -18.43 -9.31 11.30
C GLY A 294 -18.66 -10.27 10.14
N GLU A 295 -19.55 -11.23 10.29
CA GLU A 295 -19.78 -12.27 9.28
C GLU A 295 -20.80 -11.86 8.21
N LYS A 296 -21.77 -11.01 8.54
CA LYS A 296 -22.84 -10.55 7.63
C LYS A 296 -22.71 -9.09 7.31
#